data_b464bd35b8ea68737438ecee99510fc0
#
_entry.id   b464bd35b8ea68737438ecee99510fc0
#
_cell.length_a   1.000
_cell.length_b   1.000
_cell.length_c   1.000
_cell.angle_alpha   90.00
_cell.angle_beta   90.00
_cell.angle_gamma   90.00
#
_symmetry.space_group_name_H-M   'P 1'
#
loop_
_entity.id
_entity.type
_entity.pdbx_description
1 polymer ?
#
loop_
_entity_poly.entity_id
_entity_poly.type
_entity_poly.pdbx_seq_one_letter_code
_entity_poly.pdbx_strand_id
1 'polypeptide(L)'
;MCLLRKYGEAPQSNTTTCFIIDDTVLEKSGVRMEGVSRVFDHVKGRCVLGYKLLLCAFFDGKTTIPFDFSLHQEKGKQGDCGLTKQQRRKAYHIKRNTGNPDYKRFQECKMSKMEVAMDMLRRGWKMGLHAKYVITDSWFTCEQLMACVRSIGKGAMHFVGLAKMGKTKYTVSGRKKNAAELIATYERERGKNCRKYKCRYIQLNGNLGDIPVRIFLIKYGRNSAWNVLLTTDTTMSFVKDFEVYQIRWNIEVMNKETKQYLGLGGSQGCDFNGQIADATLCYLTYTVMALEKRFTEYQTMGELFSDMEDDLMALTLWKRVLTCIERILRILGETLGITPQHLMATISGNDKELSKILVMAEALEKWDEVYGHTA
;
A
#
# COMPACT_ATOMS: atom_id res chain seq x y z
N MET A 1 -8.79 -8.91 6.95
CA MET A 1 -10.23 -8.63 7.21
C MET A 1 -10.67 -9.05 8.59
N CYS A 2 -10.47 -10.32 9.01
CA CYS A 2 -10.82 -10.75 10.39
C CYS A 2 -10.10 -9.93 11.46
N LEU A 3 -8.81 -9.65 11.29
CA LEU A 3 -8.03 -8.82 12.20
C LEU A 3 -8.59 -7.39 12.32
N LEU A 4 -8.94 -6.76 11.21
CA LEU A 4 -9.55 -5.42 11.23
C LEU A 4 -10.90 -5.38 11.94
N ARG A 5 -11.74 -6.42 11.76
CA ARG A 5 -13.01 -6.52 12.47
C ARG A 5 -12.84 -6.78 13.97
N LYS A 6 -11.78 -7.50 14.35
CA LYS A 6 -11.52 -7.87 15.74
C LYS A 6 -10.81 -6.76 16.52
N TYR A 7 -9.91 -6.02 15.87
CA TYR A 7 -9.05 -5.01 16.51
C TYR A 7 -9.34 -3.57 16.04
N GLY A 8 -10.15 -3.40 14.96
CA GLY A 8 -10.68 -2.09 14.61
C GLY A 8 -11.73 -1.67 15.64
N GLU A 9 -11.57 -0.50 16.21
CA GLU A 9 -12.67 0.14 16.93
C GLU A 9 -13.83 0.26 15.97
N ALA A 10 -15.05 -0.09 16.42
CA ALA A 10 -16.25 0.19 15.63
C ALA A 10 -16.20 1.67 15.25
N PRO A 11 -16.33 2.02 13.95
CA PRO A 11 -16.21 3.41 13.52
C PRO A 11 -17.24 4.23 14.29
N GLN A 12 -16.76 5.11 15.16
CA GLN A 12 -17.62 6.10 15.80
C GLN A 12 -18.26 6.91 14.67
N SER A 13 -19.48 7.36 14.85
CA SER A 13 -20.28 8.07 13.80
C SER A 13 -19.54 9.25 13.15
N ASN A 14 -18.48 9.77 13.77
CA ASN A 14 -17.66 10.89 13.31
C ASN A 14 -16.30 10.49 12.70
N THR A 15 -15.94 9.20 12.66
CA THR A 15 -14.63 8.77 12.15
C THR A 15 -14.58 8.90 10.63
N THR A 16 -13.51 9.52 10.13
CA THR A 16 -13.26 9.62 8.69
C THR A 16 -12.62 8.32 8.20
N THR A 17 -13.34 7.54 7.41
CA THR A 17 -12.83 6.30 6.79
C THR A 17 -12.65 6.51 5.30
N CYS A 18 -11.56 5.99 4.73
CA CYS A 18 -11.23 6.23 3.33
C CYS A 18 -10.70 4.97 2.64
N PHE A 19 -11.07 4.79 1.36
CA PHE A 19 -10.21 4.08 0.42
C PHE A 19 -9.22 5.07 -0.19
N ILE A 20 -7.97 4.67 -0.31
CA ILE A 20 -6.91 5.46 -0.94
C ILE A 20 -6.37 4.65 -2.10
N ILE A 21 -6.33 5.23 -3.29
CA ILE A 21 -5.84 4.58 -4.51
C ILE A 21 -4.65 5.36 -5.03
N ASP A 22 -3.56 4.64 -5.27
CA ASP A 22 -2.35 5.19 -5.88
C ASP A 22 -1.59 4.11 -6.64
N ASP A 23 -0.65 4.50 -7.51
CA ASP A 23 0.23 3.56 -8.17
C ASP A 23 1.71 3.87 -7.93
N THR A 24 2.51 2.81 -7.94
CA THR A 24 3.96 2.93 -7.85
C THR A 24 4.63 2.00 -8.85
N VAL A 25 5.91 2.27 -9.17
CA VAL A 25 6.69 1.40 -10.06
C VAL A 25 7.43 0.36 -9.25
N LEU A 26 7.35 -0.90 -9.69
CA LEU A 26 8.24 -1.98 -9.28
C LEU A 26 9.23 -2.24 -10.41
N GLU A 27 10.45 -1.73 -10.25
CA GLU A 27 11.50 -1.87 -11.25
C GLU A 27 12.05 -3.30 -11.27
N LYS A 28 12.33 -3.82 -12.47
CA LYS A 28 12.85 -5.17 -12.70
C LYS A 28 14.03 -5.12 -13.66
N SER A 29 14.94 -6.10 -13.54
CA SER A 29 16.12 -6.18 -14.40
C SER A 29 15.93 -7.08 -15.62
N GLY A 30 15.03 -8.06 -15.55
CA GLY A 30 14.89 -9.11 -16.55
C GLY A 30 13.70 -8.94 -17.50
N VAL A 31 13.94 -8.88 -18.82
CA VAL A 31 12.87 -8.83 -19.84
C VAL A 31 12.13 -10.14 -20.04
N ARG A 32 12.62 -11.24 -19.42
CA ARG A 32 11.99 -12.57 -19.51
C ARG A 32 10.88 -12.80 -18.50
N MET A 33 10.66 -11.87 -17.57
CA MET A 33 9.60 -11.97 -16.59
C MET A 33 8.22 -11.88 -17.24
N GLU A 34 7.31 -12.73 -16.81
CA GLU A 34 5.95 -12.77 -17.35
C GLU A 34 5.18 -11.50 -16.99
N GLY A 35 4.57 -10.86 -17.99
CA GLY A 35 3.80 -9.62 -17.78
C GLY A 35 4.64 -8.36 -17.56
N VAL A 36 5.98 -8.44 -17.55
CA VAL A 36 6.84 -7.27 -17.45
C VAL A 36 6.71 -6.38 -18.68
N SER A 37 6.85 -5.08 -18.51
CA SER A 37 6.93 -4.12 -19.64
C SER A 37 7.78 -2.91 -19.25
N ARG A 38 8.04 -2.00 -20.21
CA ARG A 38 8.62 -0.69 -19.85
C ARG A 38 7.50 0.26 -19.46
N VAL A 39 7.46 0.63 -18.19
CA VAL A 39 6.45 1.50 -17.59
C VAL A 39 7.06 2.88 -17.29
N PHE A 40 6.27 3.94 -17.44
CA PHE A 40 6.77 5.28 -17.15
C PHE A 40 6.90 5.52 -15.65
N ASP A 41 8.11 5.88 -15.22
CA ASP A 41 8.40 6.29 -13.85
C ASP A 41 8.40 7.80 -13.75
N HIS A 42 7.41 8.36 -13.06
CA HIS A 42 7.26 9.81 -12.88
C HIS A 42 8.39 10.42 -12.05
N VAL A 43 8.99 9.66 -11.12
CA VAL A 43 10.10 10.13 -10.28
C VAL A 43 11.38 10.23 -11.11
N LYS A 44 11.64 9.22 -11.95
CA LYS A 44 12.83 9.18 -12.82
C LYS A 44 12.64 9.95 -14.14
N GLY A 45 11.41 10.35 -14.47
CA GLY A 45 11.07 11.02 -15.72
C GLY A 45 11.31 10.20 -16.99
N ARG A 46 11.38 8.86 -16.86
CA ARG A 46 11.69 7.94 -17.98
C ARG A 46 10.96 6.60 -17.85
N CYS A 47 10.93 5.84 -18.95
CA CYS A 47 10.41 4.48 -18.94
C CYS A 47 11.46 3.50 -18.40
N VAL A 48 11.11 2.77 -17.36
CA VAL A 48 11.92 1.71 -16.72
C VAL A 48 11.28 0.35 -16.97
N LEU A 49 12.07 -0.72 -16.97
CA LEU A 49 11.55 -2.07 -17.05
C LEU A 49 10.91 -2.45 -15.69
N GLY A 50 9.70 -2.97 -15.71
CA GLY A 50 9.01 -3.36 -14.48
C GLY A 50 7.50 -3.48 -14.62
N TYR A 51 6.82 -3.33 -13.49
CA TYR A 51 5.37 -3.28 -13.39
C TYR A 51 4.92 -1.96 -12.78
N LYS A 52 3.74 -1.49 -13.17
CA LYS A 52 2.99 -0.53 -12.37
C LYS A 52 2.17 -1.30 -11.35
N LEU A 53 2.49 -1.13 -10.09
CA LEU A 53 1.69 -1.67 -9.00
C LEU A 53 0.60 -0.65 -8.66
N LEU A 54 -0.65 -1.02 -8.87
CA LEU A 54 -1.82 -0.30 -8.39
C LEU A 54 -2.15 -0.82 -6.99
N LEU A 55 -2.27 0.07 -6.02
CA LEU A 55 -2.59 -0.24 -4.65
C LEU A 55 -3.88 0.44 -4.23
N CYS A 56 -4.75 -0.30 -3.57
CA CYS A 56 -5.89 0.21 -2.83
C CYS A 56 -5.67 -0.03 -1.33
N ALA A 57 -5.56 1.02 -0.56
CA ALA A 57 -5.44 0.98 0.89
C ALA A 57 -6.74 1.43 1.55
N PHE A 58 -6.97 0.97 2.78
CA PHE A 58 -8.09 1.37 3.60
C PHE A 58 -7.60 2.06 4.87
N PHE A 59 -8.10 3.27 5.11
CA PHE A 59 -7.88 4.03 6.35
C PHE A 59 -9.13 3.95 7.22
N ASP A 60 -8.99 3.45 8.43
CA ASP A 60 -10.08 3.23 9.38
C ASP A 60 -10.31 4.42 10.35
N GLY A 61 -9.61 5.52 10.13
CA GLY A 61 -9.59 6.71 11.01
C GLY A 61 -8.35 6.83 11.88
N LYS A 62 -7.56 5.75 12.03
CA LYS A 62 -6.32 5.72 12.81
C LYS A 62 -5.17 5.07 12.05
N THR A 63 -5.43 3.95 11.38
CA THR A 63 -4.41 3.14 10.72
C THR A 63 -4.74 2.96 9.25
N THR A 64 -3.73 3.04 8.39
CA THR A 64 -3.86 2.73 6.95
C THR A 64 -3.27 1.36 6.69
N ILE A 65 -4.05 0.49 6.04
CA ILE A 65 -3.62 -0.86 5.69
C ILE A 65 -3.81 -1.12 4.20
N PRO A 66 -2.92 -1.88 3.57
CA PRO A 66 -3.10 -2.33 2.19
C PRO A 66 -4.29 -3.31 2.16
N PHE A 67 -5.19 -3.10 1.22
CA PHE A 67 -6.39 -3.91 1.09
C PHE A 67 -6.35 -4.83 -0.15
N ASP A 68 -6.01 -4.25 -1.30
CA ASP A 68 -5.97 -4.95 -2.59
C ASP A 68 -4.91 -4.30 -3.49
N PHE A 69 -4.30 -5.07 -4.36
CA PHE A 69 -3.31 -4.56 -5.30
C PHE A 69 -3.37 -5.33 -6.63
N SER A 70 -2.80 -4.75 -7.68
CA SER A 70 -2.60 -5.42 -8.97
C SER A 70 -1.32 -4.93 -9.64
N LEU A 71 -0.71 -5.81 -10.41
CA LEU A 71 0.47 -5.48 -11.23
C LEU A 71 0.03 -5.24 -12.67
N HIS A 72 0.45 -4.13 -13.25
CA HIS A 72 0.05 -3.73 -14.61
C HIS A 72 1.23 -3.61 -15.56
N GLN A 73 1.00 -3.95 -16.82
CA GLN A 73 1.92 -3.79 -17.95
C GLN A 73 1.42 -2.72 -18.90
N GLU A 74 2.33 -2.08 -19.65
CA GLU A 74 1.96 -1.21 -20.75
C GLU A 74 1.50 -2.00 -21.97
N LYS A 75 0.44 -1.55 -22.64
CA LYS A 75 -0.10 -2.16 -23.87
C LYS A 75 0.70 -1.70 -25.08
N GLY A 76 1.52 -2.59 -25.64
CA GLY A 76 2.28 -2.29 -26.84
C GLY A 76 3.49 -1.39 -26.58
N LYS A 77 4.17 -1.00 -27.67
CA LYS A 77 5.30 -0.07 -27.59
C LYS A 77 4.84 1.30 -28.04
N GLN A 78 5.06 2.31 -27.18
CA GLN A 78 4.83 3.72 -27.48
C GLN A 78 6.08 4.50 -27.05
N GLY A 79 6.85 5.01 -28.02
CA GLY A 79 8.14 5.62 -27.74
C GLY A 79 9.07 4.66 -26.98
N ASP A 80 9.51 5.06 -25.80
CA ASP A 80 10.38 4.25 -24.92
C ASP A 80 9.61 3.29 -24.03
N CYS A 81 8.28 3.46 -23.90
CA CYS A 81 7.44 2.62 -23.06
C CYS A 81 6.92 1.38 -23.82
N GLY A 82 6.56 0.35 -23.05
CA GLY A 82 6.10 -0.93 -23.56
C GLY A 82 7.21 -1.80 -24.15
N LEU A 83 6.85 -2.97 -24.64
CA LEU A 83 7.74 -3.94 -25.29
C LEU A 83 7.26 -4.27 -26.71
N THR A 84 8.21 -4.57 -27.60
CA THR A 84 7.92 -5.07 -28.95
C THR A 84 7.28 -6.47 -28.91
N LYS A 85 6.61 -6.88 -29.98
CA LYS A 85 6.08 -8.26 -30.09
C LYS A 85 7.17 -9.31 -29.90
N GLN A 86 8.38 -9.08 -30.44
CA GLN A 86 9.51 -9.99 -30.35
C GLN A 86 10.00 -10.12 -28.88
N GLN A 87 10.13 -8.99 -28.16
CA GLN A 87 10.51 -9.01 -26.76
C GLN A 87 9.48 -9.74 -25.90
N ARG A 88 8.17 -9.50 -26.13
CA ARG A 88 7.11 -10.22 -25.40
C ARG A 88 7.09 -11.72 -25.66
N ARG A 89 7.43 -12.19 -26.87
CA ARG A 89 7.53 -13.63 -27.17
C ARG A 89 8.67 -14.33 -26.43
N LYS A 90 9.69 -13.58 -25.99
CA LYS A 90 10.81 -14.12 -25.18
C LYS A 90 10.53 -14.18 -23.69
N ALA A 91 9.41 -13.57 -23.24
CA ALA A 91 9.02 -13.59 -21.83
C ALA A 91 8.54 -15.00 -21.44
N TYR A 92 8.70 -15.32 -20.18
CA TYR A 92 8.16 -16.54 -19.58
C TYR A 92 6.63 -16.53 -19.64
N HIS A 93 6.02 -17.66 -19.90
CA HIS A 93 4.58 -17.83 -19.99
C HIS A 93 4.15 -19.13 -19.35
N ILE A 94 3.18 -19.04 -18.45
CA ILE A 94 2.50 -20.21 -17.86
C ILE A 94 1.12 -20.35 -18.50
N LYS A 95 0.74 -21.59 -18.83
CA LYS A 95 -0.63 -21.92 -19.19
C LYS A 95 -1.49 -21.95 -17.92
N ARG A 96 -2.46 -21.04 -17.82
CA ARG A 96 -3.37 -20.94 -16.67
C ARG A 96 -4.75 -21.47 -16.99
N ASN A 97 -5.36 -22.12 -16.01
CA ASN A 97 -6.77 -22.49 -16.10
C ASN A 97 -7.64 -21.27 -15.80
N THR A 98 -8.65 -21.00 -16.64
CA THR A 98 -9.54 -19.84 -16.54
C THR A 98 -10.34 -19.77 -15.23
N GLY A 99 -10.55 -20.91 -14.57
CA GLY A 99 -11.22 -21.01 -13.27
C GLY A 99 -10.36 -20.58 -12.08
N ASN A 100 -9.05 -20.54 -12.23
CA ASN A 100 -8.13 -20.27 -11.13
C ASN A 100 -7.98 -18.78 -10.80
N PRO A 101 -7.73 -18.42 -9.53
CA PRO A 101 -7.47 -17.04 -9.13
C PRO A 101 -6.26 -16.40 -9.83
N ASP A 102 -5.20 -17.16 -10.12
CA ASP A 102 -4.00 -16.72 -10.80
C ASP A 102 -4.30 -16.24 -12.23
N TYR A 103 -5.23 -16.92 -12.94
CA TYR A 103 -5.69 -16.44 -14.25
C TYR A 103 -6.32 -15.05 -14.14
N LYS A 104 -7.19 -14.84 -13.16
CA LYS A 104 -7.85 -13.52 -12.94
C LYS A 104 -6.84 -12.44 -12.65
N ARG A 105 -5.86 -12.70 -11.77
CA ARG A 105 -4.77 -11.75 -11.45
C ARG A 105 -3.94 -11.40 -12.69
N PHE A 106 -3.64 -12.38 -13.54
CA PHE A 106 -2.92 -12.12 -14.79
C PHE A 106 -3.77 -11.39 -15.84
N GLN A 107 -5.10 -11.55 -15.83
CA GLN A 107 -5.98 -10.72 -16.67
C GLN A 107 -5.99 -9.27 -16.19
N GLU A 108 -6.06 -9.00 -14.88
CA GLU A 108 -5.94 -7.65 -14.32
C GLU A 108 -4.66 -6.93 -14.80
N CYS A 109 -3.55 -7.66 -14.95
CA CYS A 109 -2.29 -7.11 -15.48
C CYS A 109 -2.44 -6.49 -16.88
N LYS A 110 -3.39 -6.97 -17.68
CA LYS A 110 -3.68 -6.50 -19.04
C LYS A 110 -4.82 -5.49 -19.12
N MET A 111 -5.59 -5.33 -18.04
CA MET A 111 -6.68 -4.35 -17.95
C MET A 111 -6.14 -2.94 -17.71
N SER A 112 -6.99 -1.95 -17.88
CA SER A 112 -6.63 -0.58 -17.46
C SER A 112 -6.63 -0.47 -15.94
N LYS A 113 -5.70 0.33 -15.39
CA LYS A 113 -5.66 0.59 -13.94
C LYS A 113 -6.97 1.17 -13.41
N MET A 114 -7.67 1.96 -14.24
CA MET A 114 -8.96 2.55 -13.88
C MET A 114 -10.05 1.49 -13.66
N GLU A 115 -10.16 0.52 -14.59
CA GLU A 115 -11.13 -0.58 -14.46
C GLU A 115 -10.84 -1.41 -13.22
N VAL A 116 -9.57 -1.76 -12.99
CA VAL A 116 -9.17 -2.55 -11.82
C VAL A 116 -9.37 -1.77 -10.51
N ALA A 117 -9.08 -0.46 -10.49
CA ALA A 117 -9.35 0.39 -9.32
C ALA A 117 -10.84 0.39 -8.95
N MET A 118 -11.72 0.52 -9.94
CA MET A 118 -13.18 0.43 -9.70
C MET A 118 -13.61 -0.94 -9.17
N ASP A 119 -12.99 -2.01 -9.66
CA ASP A 119 -13.26 -3.37 -9.17
C ASP A 119 -12.72 -3.60 -7.75
N MET A 120 -11.56 -3.04 -7.40
CA MET A 120 -11.03 -3.06 -6.03
C MET A 120 -12.00 -2.38 -5.06
N LEU A 121 -12.54 -1.21 -5.40
CA LEU A 121 -13.53 -0.52 -4.58
C LEU A 121 -14.80 -1.36 -4.36
N ARG A 122 -15.32 -2.01 -5.42
CA ARG A 122 -16.48 -2.90 -5.33
C ARG A 122 -16.19 -4.12 -4.45
N ARG A 123 -14.99 -4.72 -4.59
CA ARG A 123 -14.54 -5.83 -3.74
C ARG A 123 -14.46 -5.41 -2.27
N GLY A 124 -13.83 -4.26 -1.99
CA GLY A 124 -13.71 -3.73 -0.64
C GLY A 124 -15.07 -3.51 0.03
N TRP A 125 -15.98 -2.89 -0.68
CA TRP A 125 -17.33 -2.66 -0.18
C TRP A 125 -18.08 -3.98 0.12
N LYS A 126 -18.03 -4.94 -0.82
CA LYS A 126 -18.64 -6.27 -0.63
C LYS A 126 -18.05 -7.04 0.56
N MET A 127 -16.76 -6.83 0.87
CA MET A 127 -16.09 -7.43 2.01
C MET A 127 -16.38 -6.71 3.34
N GLY A 128 -17.20 -5.66 3.32
CA GLY A 128 -17.61 -4.91 4.51
C GLY A 128 -16.67 -3.78 4.92
N LEU A 129 -15.76 -3.34 4.03
CA LEU A 129 -15.00 -2.10 4.22
C LEU A 129 -15.87 -0.92 3.75
N HIS A 130 -16.57 -0.31 4.68
CA HIS A 130 -17.47 0.80 4.38
C HIS A 130 -16.71 2.12 4.57
N ALA A 131 -16.04 2.58 3.52
CA ALA A 131 -15.39 3.87 3.50
C ALA A 131 -16.39 4.99 3.24
N LYS A 132 -16.20 6.13 3.91
CA LYS A 132 -16.96 7.35 3.63
C LYS A 132 -16.44 8.08 2.38
N TYR A 133 -15.13 7.99 2.15
CA TYR A 133 -14.48 8.68 1.03
C TYR A 133 -13.59 7.73 0.23
N VAL A 134 -13.44 8.03 -1.07
CA VAL A 134 -12.39 7.50 -1.93
C VAL A 134 -11.46 8.65 -2.28
N ILE A 135 -10.17 8.49 -2.00
CA ILE A 135 -9.16 9.53 -2.19
C ILE A 135 -8.17 9.09 -3.25
N THR A 136 -7.90 9.97 -4.22
CA THR A 136 -6.96 9.68 -5.31
C THR A 136 -6.13 10.90 -5.69
N ASP A 137 -5.06 10.65 -6.43
CA ASP A 137 -4.31 11.69 -7.10
C ASP A 137 -5.01 12.21 -8.38
N SER A 138 -4.37 13.14 -9.06
CA SER A 138 -4.92 13.76 -10.26
C SER A 138 -4.99 12.83 -11.49
N TRP A 139 -4.30 11.69 -11.47
CA TRP A 139 -4.33 10.72 -12.57
C TRP A 139 -5.64 9.93 -12.58
N PHE A 140 -6.14 9.58 -11.40
CA PHE A 140 -7.38 8.82 -11.23
C PHE A 140 -8.64 9.71 -11.21
N THR A 141 -8.48 11.02 -11.10
CA THR A 141 -9.62 11.96 -11.01
C THR A 141 -10.32 12.11 -12.36
N CYS A 142 -11.41 11.37 -12.54
CA CYS A 142 -12.25 11.42 -13.74
C CYS A 142 -13.72 11.12 -13.41
N GLU A 143 -14.60 11.50 -14.33
CA GLU A 143 -16.05 11.29 -14.22
C GLU A 143 -16.40 9.81 -14.00
N GLN A 144 -15.76 8.89 -14.75
CA GLN A 144 -16.01 7.46 -14.66
C GLN A 144 -15.78 6.90 -13.26
N LEU A 145 -14.66 7.27 -12.60
CA LEU A 145 -14.37 6.84 -11.25
C LEU A 145 -15.35 7.45 -10.25
N MET A 146 -15.67 8.74 -10.38
CA MET A 146 -16.64 9.41 -9.51
C MET A 146 -18.02 8.78 -9.61
N ALA A 147 -18.48 8.44 -10.82
CA ALA A 147 -19.74 7.73 -11.05
C ALA A 147 -19.73 6.35 -10.37
N CYS A 148 -18.66 5.60 -10.51
CA CYS A 148 -18.47 4.31 -9.84
C CYS A 148 -18.56 4.47 -8.32
N VAL A 149 -17.80 5.42 -7.73
CA VAL A 149 -17.81 5.71 -6.29
C VAL A 149 -19.23 6.02 -5.80
N ARG A 150 -19.96 6.89 -6.52
CA ARG A 150 -21.34 7.25 -6.16
C ARG A 150 -22.35 6.11 -6.33
N SER A 151 -22.06 5.13 -7.20
CA SER A 151 -22.91 3.95 -7.36
C SER A 151 -22.75 2.93 -6.23
N ILE A 152 -21.60 2.89 -5.57
CA ILE A 152 -21.32 1.98 -4.47
C ILE A 152 -22.03 2.45 -3.21
N GLY A 153 -22.65 1.51 -2.48
CA GLY A 153 -23.33 1.80 -1.23
C GLY A 153 -24.52 2.76 -1.38
N LYS A 154 -25.18 2.78 -2.55
CA LYS A 154 -26.33 3.65 -2.82
C LYS A 154 -26.05 5.15 -2.57
N GLY A 155 -24.85 5.60 -2.92
CA GLY A 155 -24.43 6.99 -2.74
C GLY A 155 -23.88 7.35 -1.36
N ALA A 156 -23.65 6.38 -0.48
CA ALA A 156 -23.05 6.63 0.84
C ALA A 156 -21.57 7.03 0.77
N MET A 157 -20.87 6.65 -0.31
CA MET A 157 -19.45 6.93 -0.50
C MET A 157 -19.25 8.16 -1.40
N HIS A 158 -18.31 9.04 -1.02
CA HIS A 158 -17.97 10.23 -1.75
C HIS A 158 -16.54 10.17 -2.30
N PHE A 159 -16.29 10.91 -3.37
CA PHE A 159 -14.98 11.05 -3.97
C PHE A 159 -14.30 12.33 -3.48
N VAL A 160 -12.99 12.28 -3.25
CA VAL A 160 -12.11 13.43 -3.00
C VAL A 160 -10.82 13.25 -3.79
N GLY A 161 -10.39 14.22 -4.57
CA GLY A 161 -9.15 14.08 -5.34
C GLY A 161 -8.71 15.38 -6.02
N LEU A 162 -7.40 15.50 -6.24
CA LEU A 162 -6.89 16.57 -7.10
C LEU A 162 -7.29 16.31 -8.55
N ALA A 163 -7.53 17.37 -9.29
CA ALA A 163 -7.72 17.32 -10.73
C ALA A 163 -6.61 18.09 -11.44
N LYS A 164 -6.30 17.68 -12.68
CA LYS A 164 -5.31 18.39 -13.50
C LYS A 164 -5.83 19.77 -13.93
N MET A 165 -4.98 20.76 -13.86
CA MET A 165 -5.19 22.07 -14.49
C MET A 165 -5.08 21.91 -16.01
N GLY A 166 -6.17 21.56 -16.67
CA GLY A 166 -6.15 21.22 -18.08
C GLY A 166 -7.45 21.55 -18.79
N LYS A 167 -7.76 20.76 -19.82
CA LYS A 167 -8.92 20.96 -20.71
C LYS A 167 -10.25 20.47 -20.11
N THR A 168 -10.24 19.83 -18.95
CA THR A 168 -11.45 19.35 -18.26
C THR A 168 -12.39 20.53 -18.00
N LYS A 169 -13.63 20.41 -18.45
CA LYS A 169 -14.66 21.44 -18.28
C LYS A 169 -15.65 21.06 -17.19
N TYR A 170 -15.96 22.04 -16.37
CA TYR A 170 -16.95 21.97 -15.31
C TYR A 170 -18.14 22.85 -15.67
N THR A 171 -19.35 22.40 -15.42
CA THR A 171 -20.56 23.22 -15.57
C THR A 171 -20.81 23.96 -14.26
N VAL A 172 -20.60 25.27 -14.24
CA VAL A 172 -20.83 26.16 -13.08
C VAL A 172 -21.79 27.26 -13.52
N SER A 173 -22.89 27.45 -12.79
CA SER A 173 -23.94 28.42 -13.11
C SER A 173 -24.43 28.31 -14.57
N GLY A 174 -24.63 27.08 -15.05
CA GLY A 174 -25.11 26.77 -16.40
C GLY A 174 -24.07 26.94 -17.52
N ARG A 175 -22.83 27.32 -17.23
CA ARG A 175 -21.78 27.53 -18.23
C ARG A 175 -20.65 26.51 -18.07
N LYS A 176 -20.21 25.94 -19.20
CA LYS A 176 -19.05 25.02 -19.23
C LYS A 176 -17.74 25.81 -19.30
N LYS A 177 -16.92 25.71 -18.27
CA LYS A 177 -15.61 26.38 -18.14
C LYS A 177 -14.54 25.42 -17.64
N ASN A 178 -13.31 25.58 -18.11
CA ASN A 178 -12.17 24.88 -17.52
C ASN A 178 -11.69 25.58 -16.23
N ALA A 179 -10.74 24.97 -15.51
CA ALA A 179 -10.27 25.51 -14.24
C ALA A 179 -9.66 26.92 -14.36
N ALA A 180 -8.90 27.21 -15.42
CA ALA A 180 -8.31 28.53 -15.63
C ALA A 180 -9.38 29.61 -15.90
N GLU A 181 -10.39 29.29 -16.70
CA GLU A 181 -11.53 30.16 -16.95
C GLU A 181 -12.38 30.41 -15.71
N LEU A 182 -12.52 29.40 -14.83
CA LEU A 182 -13.20 29.56 -13.55
C LEU A 182 -12.42 30.51 -12.61
N ILE A 183 -11.08 30.36 -12.54
CA ILE A 183 -10.22 31.23 -11.76
C ILE A 183 -10.38 32.68 -12.24
N ALA A 184 -10.21 32.91 -13.53
CA ALA A 184 -10.32 34.25 -14.13
C ALA A 184 -11.70 34.92 -13.85
N THR A 185 -12.76 34.10 -13.81
CA THR A 185 -14.12 34.61 -13.58
C THR A 185 -14.38 34.92 -12.11
N TYR A 186 -13.95 34.06 -11.19
CA TYR A 186 -14.43 34.09 -9.79
C TYR A 186 -13.36 34.50 -8.76
N GLU A 187 -12.09 34.70 -9.15
CA GLU A 187 -11.02 35.00 -8.18
C GLU A 187 -11.27 36.29 -7.42
N ARG A 188 -11.75 37.31 -8.08
CA ARG A 188 -12.01 38.64 -7.45
C ARG A 188 -13.21 38.61 -6.51
N GLU A 189 -14.29 37.94 -6.89
CA GLU A 189 -15.56 37.97 -6.16
C GLU A 189 -15.63 36.89 -5.07
N ARG A 190 -15.05 35.71 -5.29
CA ARG A 190 -15.22 34.54 -4.42
C ARG A 190 -13.92 34.02 -3.79
N GLY A 191 -12.81 34.73 -3.99
CA GLY A 191 -11.53 34.39 -3.38
C GLY A 191 -11.55 34.56 -1.85
N LYS A 192 -11.24 33.46 -1.13
CA LYS A 192 -11.18 33.42 0.34
C LYS A 192 -9.78 33.06 0.79
N ASN A 193 -9.38 33.54 1.97
CA ASN A 193 -8.10 33.17 2.58
C ASN A 193 -8.33 32.12 3.68
N CYS A 194 -7.53 31.05 3.66
CA CYS A 194 -7.47 30.06 4.72
C CYS A 194 -6.21 30.30 5.55
N ARG A 195 -6.38 30.77 6.79
CA ARG A 195 -5.25 31.03 7.72
C ARG A 195 -4.55 29.73 8.13
N LYS A 196 -5.32 28.66 8.37
CA LYS A 196 -4.79 27.35 8.81
C LYS A 196 -3.75 26.79 7.82
N TYR A 197 -4.02 26.89 6.53
CA TYR A 197 -3.15 26.33 5.48
C TYR A 197 -2.38 27.39 4.69
N LYS A 198 -2.43 28.66 5.12
CA LYS A 198 -1.73 29.79 4.50
C LYS A 198 -1.94 29.85 2.98
N CYS A 199 -3.17 29.60 2.54
CA CYS A 199 -3.53 29.55 1.12
C CYS A 199 -4.75 30.43 0.81
N ARG A 200 -4.89 30.80 -0.45
CA ARG A 200 -6.10 31.39 -1.01
C ARG A 200 -6.87 30.33 -1.74
N TYR A 201 -8.20 30.31 -1.65
CA TYR A 201 -9.03 29.37 -2.35
C TYR A 201 -10.33 30.00 -2.88
N ILE A 202 -10.89 29.39 -3.92
CA ILE A 202 -12.20 29.71 -4.47
C ILE A 202 -13.05 28.45 -4.33
N GLN A 203 -14.26 28.58 -3.78
CA GLN A 203 -15.21 27.48 -3.61
C GLN A 203 -16.38 27.67 -4.58
N LEU A 204 -16.62 26.67 -5.42
CA LEU A 204 -17.70 26.64 -6.38
C LEU A 204 -18.47 25.33 -6.28
N ASN A 205 -19.77 25.35 -6.55
CA ASN A 205 -20.56 24.16 -6.82
C ASN A 205 -20.83 24.09 -8.33
N GLY A 206 -20.75 22.91 -8.88
CA GLY A 206 -20.96 22.67 -10.30
C GLY A 206 -21.08 21.19 -10.60
N ASN A 207 -20.94 20.83 -11.84
CA ASN A 207 -20.98 19.45 -12.30
C ASN A 207 -19.75 19.11 -13.12
N LEU A 208 -19.25 17.88 -12.96
CA LEU A 208 -18.33 17.23 -13.90
C LEU A 208 -19.12 16.17 -14.67
N GLY A 209 -19.42 16.44 -15.97
CA GLY A 209 -20.47 15.70 -16.66
C GLY A 209 -21.81 15.86 -15.94
N ASP A 210 -22.43 14.74 -15.57
CA ASP A 210 -23.70 14.72 -14.84
C ASP A 210 -23.52 14.63 -13.32
N ILE A 211 -22.28 14.58 -12.82
CA ILE A 211 -21.99 14.37 -11.41
C ILE A 211 -21.86 15.71 -10.69
N PRO A 212 -22.69 15.98 -9.66
CA PRO A 212 -22.53 17.15 -8.81
C PRO A 212 -21.20 17.11 -8.06
N VAL A 213 -20.43 18.20 -8.16
CA VAL A 213 -19.13 18.33 -7.49
C VAL A 213 -18.98 19.67 -6.82
N ARG A 214 -18.28 19.71 -5.70
CA ARG A 214 -17.70 20.91 -5.14
C ARG A 214 -16.27 21.04 -5.64
N ILE A 215 -15.92 22.24 -6.10
CA ILE A 215 -14.63 22.56 -6.71
C ILE A 215 -13.94 23.55 -5.80
N PHE A 216 -12.74 23.22 -5.35
CA PHE A 216 -11.86 24.12 -4.65
C PHE A 216 -10.64 24.42 -5.54
N LEU A 217 -10.52 25.68 -5.96
CA LEU A 217 -9.33 26.16 -6.67
C LEU A 217 -8.42 26.77 -5.60
N ILE A 218 -7.20 26.22 -5.45
CA ILE A 218 -6.31 26.49 -4.31
C ILE A 218 -4.99 27.07 -4.80
N LYS A 219 -4.51 28.12 -4.15
CA LYS A 219 -3.22 28.74 -4.45
C LYS A 219 -2.42 29.00 -3.16
N TYR A 220 -1.19 28.49 -3.13
CA TYR A 220 -0.25 28.69 -2.02
C TYR A 220 0.71 29.84 -2.35
N GLY A 221 0.54 31.00 -1.71
CA GLY A 221 1.40 32.17 -1.97
C GLY A 221 1.16 32.83 -3.34
N ARG A 222 1.88 33.94 -3.59
CA ARG A 222 1.65 34.77 -4.78
C ARG A 222 2.11 34.12 -6.08
N ASN A 223 3.23 33.43 -6.06
CA ASN A 223 3.88 32.89 -7.26
C ASN A 223 3.63 31.38 -7.50
N SER A 224 2.82 30.71 -6.69
CA SER A 224 2.52 29.30 -6.87
C SER A 224 1.43 29.08 -7.94
N ALA A 225 1.48 27.90 -8.58
CA ALA A 225 0.42 27.45 -9.47
C ALA A 225 -0.88 27.18 -8.70
N TRP A 226 -2.01 27.34 -9.39
CA TRP A 226 -3.30 26.91 -8.87
C TRP A 226 -3.43 25.38 -8.93
N ASN A 227 -4.10 24.84 -7.94
CA ASN A 227 -4.48 23.42 -7.88
C ASN A 227 -6.01 23.30 -7.82
N VAL A 228 -6.54 22.19 -8.32
CA VAL A 228 -7.98 21.91 -8.31
C VAL A 228 -8.21 20.72 -7.39
N LEU A 229 -8.95 20.88 -6.31
CA LEU A 229 -9.44 19.82 -5.45
C LEU A 229 -10.94 19.66 -5.69
N LEU A 230 -11.37 18.43 -5.93
CA LEU A 230 -12.76 18.08 -6.22
C LEU A 230 -13.31 17.12 -5.19
N THR A 231 -14.56 17.34 -4.82
CA THR A 231 -15.32 16.36 -4.03
C THR A 231 -16.75 16.22 -4.53
N THR A 232 -17.29 15.02 -4.45
CA THR A 232 -18.72 14.77 -4.69
C THR A 232 -19.59 15.03 -3.45
N ASP A 233 -18.96 15.33 -2.29
CA ASP A 233 -19.68 15.84 -1.11
C ASP A 233 -19.83 17.36 -1.21
N THR A 234 -20.92 17.80 -1.81
CA THR A 234 -21.19 19.23 -2.05
C THR A 234 -21.50 20.01 -0.77
N THR A 235 -21.54 19.39 0.39
CA THR A 235 -21.75 20.05 1.69
C THR A 235 -20.45 20.34 2.42
N MET A 236 -19.34 19.68 2.01
CA MET A 236 -18.05 19.74 2.70
C MET A 236 -17.41 21.14 2.65
N SER A 237 -16.86 21.60 3.76
CA SER A 237 -16.08 22.84 3.81
C SER A 237 -14.68 22.63 3.23
N PHE A 238 -14.02 23.71 2.80
CA PHE A 238 -12.66 23.64 2.27
C PHE A 238 -11.67 22.96 3.24
N VAL A 239 -11.71 23.37 4.51
CA VAL A 239 -10.79 22.84 5.54
C VAL A 239 -10.98 21.32 5.69
N LYS A 240 -12.22 20.87 5.79
CA LYS A 240 -12.51 19.43 5.95
C LYS A 240 -12.13 18.63 4.72
N ASP A 241 -12.42 19.13 3.52
CA ASP A 241 -12.08 18.47 2.27
C ASP A 241 -10.55 18.32 2.11
N PHE A 242 -9.83 19.38 2.44
CA PHE A 242 -8.37 19.38 2.40
C PHE A 242 -7.76 18.43 3.42
N GLU A 243 -8.29 18.38 4.66
CA GLU A 243 -7.87 17.41 5.68
C GLU A 243 -8.11 15.95 5.23
N VAL A 244 -9.26 15.68 4.64
CA VAL A 244 -9.54 14.35 4.07
C VAL A 244 -8.55 14.04 2.95
N TYR A 245 -8.28 14.98 2.05
CA TYR A 245 -7.33 14.77 0.98
C TYR A 245 -5.89 14.50 1.49
N GLN A 246 -5.47 15.13 2.58
CA GLN A 246 -4.15 14.90 3.18
C GLN A 246 -3.93 13.46 3.64
N ILE A 247 -4.99 12.69 3.94
CA ILE A 247 -4.89 11.27 4.30
C ILE A 247 -4.27 10.47 3.14
N ARG A 248 -4.36 10.95 1.91
CA ARG A 248 -3.71 10.34 0.74
C ARG A 248 -2.20 10.11 0.93
N TRP A 249 -1.55 10.98 1.70
CA TRP A 249 -0.11 10.85 1.97
C TRP A 249 0.27 9.52 2.60
N ASN A 250 -0.64 8.90 3.35
CA ASN A 250 -0.38 7.62 4.01
C ASN A 250 -0.04 6.49 3.02
N ILE A 251 -0.60 6.48 1.81
CA ILE A 251 -0.29 5.44 0.82
C ILE A 251 1.12 5.65 0.20
N GLU A 252 1.57 6.89 0.08
CA GLU A 252 2.93 7.19 -0.37
C GLU A 252 3.97 6.74 0.68
N VAL A 253 3.69 7.01 1.96
CA VAL A 253 4.51 6.52 3.08
C VAL A 253 4.54 4.99 3.08
N MET A 254 3.38 4.33 2.97
CA MET A 254 3.28 2.87 2.88
C MET A 254 4.11 2.30 1.72
N ASN A 255 4.00 2.89 0.52
CA ASN A 255 4.80 2.47 -0.64
C ASN A 255 6.31 2.63 -0.42
N LYS A 256 6.72 3.69 0.31
CA LYS A 256 8.13 3.90 0.67
C LYS A 256 8.58 2.85 1.68
N GLU A 257 7.85 2.67 2.77
CA GLU A 257 8.19 1.76 3.86
C GLU A 257 8.22 0.29 3.40
N THR A 258 7.24 -0.16 2.60
CA THR A 258 7.23 -1.52 2.05
C THR A 258 8.40 -1.80 1.12
N LYS A 259 8.84 -0.81 0.34
CA LYS A 259 10.05 -0.94 -0.50
C LYS A 259 11.33 -0.93 0.33
N GLN A 260 11.41 -0.08 1.32
CA GLN A 260 12.60 0.14 2.13
C GLN A 260 12.85 -0.99 3.12
N TYR A 261 11.82 -1.42 3.84
CA TYR A 261 11.96 -2.38 4.94
C TYR A 261 11.56 -3.81 4.55
N LEU A 262 10.58 -3.98 3.67
CA LEU A 262 10.04 -5.30 3.34
C LEU A 262 10.43 -5.80 1.94
N GLY A 263 11.28 -5.07 1.22
CA GLY A 263 11.82 -5.47 -0.07
C GLY A 263 10.78 -5.59 -1.19
N LEU A 264 9.66 -4.84 -1.11
CA LEU A 264 8.61 -4.87 -2.13
C LEU A 264 9.17 -4.62 -3.53
N GLY A 265 9.00 -5.59 -4.42
CA GLY A 265 9.53 -5.56 -5.78
C GLY A 265 10.93 -6.14 -5.91
N GLY A 266 11.55 -6.63 -4.83
CA GLY A 266 12.88 -7.24 -4.83
C GLY A 266 12.94 -8.60 -5.52
N SER A 267 11.82 -9.35 -5.60
CA SER A 267 11.79 -10.65 -6.26
C SER A 267 12.22 -10.57 -7.72
N GLN A 268 13.15 -11.45 -8.11
CA GLN A 268 13.66 -11.58 -9.48
C GLN A 268 13.13 -12.83 -10.20
N GLY A 269 12.15 -13.52 -9.62
CA GLY A 269 11.49 -14.66 -10.24
C GLY A 269 10.83 -14.30 -11.57
N CYS A 270 10.90 -15.19 -12.57
CA CYS A 270 10.31 -14.96 -13.89
C CYS A 270 8.79 -15.16 -13.91
N ASP A 271 8.25 -15.89 -12.97
CA ASP A 271 6.83 -16.23 -12.88
C ASP A 271 6.02 -15.05 -12.30
N PHE A 272 4.90 -14.73 -12.94
CA PHE A 272 3.98 -13.70 -12.48
C PHE A 272 3.34 -14.05 -11.12
N ASN A 273 3.05 -15.31 -10.86
CA ASN A 273 2.48 -15.73 -9.58
C ASN A 273 3.48 -15.52 -8.44
N GLY A 274 4.78 -15.73 -8.69
CA GLY A 274 5.85 -15.39 -7.75
C GLY A 274 5.92 -13.89 -7.45
N GLN A 275 5.71 -13.03 -8.46
CA GLN A 275 5.65 -11.57 -8.27
C GLN A 275 4.42 -11.14 -7.43
N ILE A 276 3.27 -11.81 -7.64
CA ILE A 276 2.07 -11.58 -6.81
C ILE A 276 2.29 -12.07 -5.38
N ALA A 277 2.93 -13.24 -5.21
CA ALA A 277 3.23 -13.79 -3.88
C ALA A 277 4.19 -12.87 -3.09
N ASP A 278 5.26 -12.38 -3.71
CA ASP A 278 6.20 -11.42 -3.14
C ASP A 278 5.47 -10.17 -2.60
N ALA A 279 4.68 -9.51 -3.46
CA ALA A 279 3.92 -8.34 -3.05
C ALA A 279 2.87 -8.66 -1.96
N THR A 280 2.24 -9.84 -2.02
CA THR A 280 1.28 -10.29 -1.01
C THR A 280 1.94 -10.44 0.35
N LEU A 281 3.11 -11.09 0.42
CA LEU A 281 3.86 -11.27 1.67
C LEU A 281 4.29 -9.91 2.25
N CYS A 282 4.82 -9.00 1.42
CA CYS A 282 5.17 -7.64 1.85
C CYS A 282 3.97 -6.91 2.47
N TYR A 283 2.80 -6.94 1.82
CA TYR A 283 1.62 -6.26 2.33
C TYR A 283 0.98 -6.94 3.54
N LEU A 284 1.06 -8.27 3.65
CA LEU A 284 0.64 -8.99 4.86
C LEU A 284 1.53 -8.62 6.04
N THR A 285 2.85 -8.63 5.87
CA THR A 285 3.81 -8.21 6.89
C THR A 285 3.57 -6.77 7.30
N TYR A 286 3.42 -5.85 6.33
CA TYR A 286 3.08 -4.45 6.63
C TYR A 286 1.79 -4.32 7.44
N THR A 287 0.77 -5.12 7.12
CA THR A 287 -0.50 -5.11 7.86
C THR A 287 -0.31 -5.52 9.31
N VAL A 288 0.47 -6.56 9.57
CA VAL A 288 0.80 -7.01 10.94
C VAL A 288 1.56 -5.92 11.69
N MET A 289 2.61 -5.35 11.08
CA MET A 289 3.39 -4.26 11.66
C MET A 289 2.54 -3.01 11.93
N ALA A 290 1.64 -2.64 11.02
CA ALA A 290 0.75 -1.50 11.21
C ALA A 290 -0.24 -1.70 12.35
N LEU A 291 -0.69 -2.95 12.58
CA LEU A 291 -1.52 -3.31 13.72
C LEU A 291 -0.71 -3.32 15.02
N GLU A 292 0.50 -3.86 15.01
CA GLU A 292 1.41 -3.83 16.16
C GLU A 292 1.70 -2.39 16.58
N LYS A 293 2.13 -1.55 15.65
CA LYS A 293 2.35 -0.12 15.90
C LYS A 293 1.12 0.59 16.48
N ARG A 294 -0.10 0.16 16.13
CA ARG A 294 -1.35 0.75 16.65
C ARG A 294 -1.51 0.55 18.16
N PHE A 295 -1.03 -0.57 18.69
CA PHE A 295 -1.21 -0.99 20.09
C PHE A 295 0.05 -0.85 20.94
N THR A 296 1.15 -0.40 20.34
CA THR A 296 2.44 -0.16 21.01
C THR A 296 2.80 1.32 20.98
N GLU A 297 3.91 1.67 21.63
CA GLU A 297 4.40 3.05 21.73
C GLU A 297 5.35 3.46 20.59
N TYR A 298 5.61 2.61 19.59
CA TYR A 298 6.49 2.92 18.47
C TYR A 298 6.03 4.15 17.70
N GLN A 299 6.93 5.12 17.52
CA GLN A 299 6.65 6.35 16.78
C GLN A 299 6.70 6.13 15.27
N THR A 300 7.62 5.30 14.79
CA THR A 300 7.84 5.04 13.38
C THR A 300 7.74 3.56 13.03
N MET A 301 7.50 3.24 11.75
CA MET A 301 7.60 1.85 11.27
C MET A 301 9.04 1.36 11.24
N GLY A 302 10.01 2.28 11.11
CA GLY A 302 11.42 1.94 11.11
C GLY A 302 11.90 1.44 12.47
N GLU A 303 11.49 2.06 13.58
CA GLU A 303 11.76 1.57 14.93
C GLU A 303 11.20 0.17 15.14
N LEU A 304 9.91 -0.01 14.85
CA LEU A 304 9.26 -1.32 14.97
C LEU A 304 9.96 -2.39 14.11
N PHE A 305 10.35 -2.04 12.87
CA PHE A 305 11.04 -2.98 11.98
C PHE A 305 12.41 -3.38 12.54
N SER A 306 13.18 -2.42 13.06
CA SER A 306 14.50 -2.69 13.66
C SER A 306 14.39 -3.63 14.84
N ASP A 307 13.46 -3.37 15.76
CA ASP A 307 13.25 -4.25 16.92
C ASP A 307 12.80 -5.66 16.51
N MET A 308 11.88 -5.77 15.52
CA MET A 308 11.46 -7.07 15.00
C MET A 308 12.59 -7.81 14.27
N GLU A 309 13.51 -7.10 13.62
CA GLU A 309 14.67 -7.70 12.96
C GLU A 309 15.65 -8.25 13.99
N ASP A 310 15.91 -7.52 15.06
CA ASP A 310 16.77 -7.93 16.15
C ASP A 310 16.20 -9.17 16.87
N ASP A 311 14.89 -9.17 17.15
CA ASP A 311 14.20 -10.34 17.73
C ASP A 311 14.27 -11.57 16.82
N LEU A 312 14.08 -11.39 15.49
CA LEU A 312 14.18 -12.48 14.52
C LEU A 312 15.60 -13.03 14.41
N MET A 313 16.60 -12.16 14.47
CA MET A 313 18.02 -12.59 14.46
C MET A 313 18.34 -13.39 15.71
N ALA A 314 17.90 -12.94 16.87
CA ALA A 314 18.06 -13.65 18.13
C ALA A 314 17.38 -15.04 18.09
N LEU A 315 16.12 -15.11 17.70
CA LEU A 315 15.37 -16.37 17.52
C LEU A 315 16.04 -17.29 16.50
N THR A 316 16.55 -16.77 15.42
CA THR A 316 17.20 -17.57 14.38
C THR A 316 18.51 -18.20 14.88
N LEU A 317 19.30 -17.48 15.66
CA LEU A 317 20.53 -17.99 16.29
C LEU A 317 20.21 -19.10 17.29
N TRP A 318 19.31 -18.83 18.24
CA TRP A 318 18.85 -19.82 19.23
C TRP A 318 18.22 -21.05 18.58
N LYS A 319 17.38 -20.88 17.59
CA LYS A 319 16.76 -21.98 16.86
C LYS A 319 17.80 -22.84 16.15
N ARG A 320 18.84 -22.23 15.57
CA ARG A 320 19.98 -22.96 14.97
C ARG A 320 20.77 -23.74 16.03
N VAL A 321 21.06 -23.11 17.15
CA VAL A 321 21.76 -23.76 18.27
C VAL A 321 20.96 -24.91 18.81
N LEU A 322 19.64 -24.74 19.10
CA LEU A 322 18.75 -25.80 19.55
C LEU A 322 18.67 -26.96 18.54
N THR A 323 18.57 -26.68 17.26
CA THR A 323 18.54 -27.71 16.21
C THR A 323 19.85 -28.50 16.16
N CYS A 324 20.99 -27.81 16.34
CA CYS A 324 22.29 -28.49 16.44
C CYS A 324 22.38 -29.40 17.69
N ILE A 325 21.94 -28.90 18.84
CA ILE A 325 21.90 -29.69 20.08
C ILE A 325 20.98 -30.91 19.93
N GLU A 326 19.77 -30.73 19.41
CA GLU A 326 18.83 -31.82 19.14
C GLU A 326 19.44 -32.88 18.22
N ARG A 327 20.12 -32.45 17.17
CA ARG A 327 20.78 -33.36 16.21
C ARG A 327 21.92 -34.14 16.85
N ILE A 328 22.73 -33.48 17.69
CA ILE A 328 23.83 -34.12 18.45
C ILE A 328 23.24 -35.12 19.44
N LEU A 329 22.23 -34.77 20.21
CA LEU A 329 21.57 -35.65 21.16
C LEU A 329 20.94 -36.86 20.49
N ARG A 330 20.36 -36.70 19.32
CA ARG A 330 19.82 -37.82 18.51
C ARG A 330 20.93 -38.77 18.06
N ILE A 331 22.02 -38.24 17.50
CA ILE A 331 23.16 -39.07 17.07
C ILE A 331 23.77 -39.82 18.26
N LEU A 332 23.93 -39.19 19.42
CA LEU A 332 24.43 -39.81 20.63
C LEU A 332 23.45 -40.89 21.11
N GLY A 333 22.16 -40.61 21.13
CA GLY A 333 21.12 -41.60 21.49
C GLY A 333 21.16 -42.84 20.61
N GLU A 334 21.23 -42.65 19.29
CA GLU A 334 21.34 -43.74 18.29
C GLU A 334 22.64 -44.54 18.49
N THR A 335 23.77 -43.85 18.67
CA THR A 335 25.08 -44.48 18.86
C THR A 335 25.22 -45.29 20.15
N LEU A 336 24.61 -44.78 21.22
CA LEU A 336 24.67 -45.37 22.58
C LEU A 336 23.50 -46.29 22.91
N GLY A 337 22.52 -46.45 21.98
CA GLY A 337 21.30 -47.22 22.23
C GLY A 337 20.40 -46.65 23.32
N ILE A 338 20.48 -45.32 23.55
CA ILE A 338 19.71 -44.65 24.59
C ILE A 338 18.43 -44.03 23.96
N THR A 339 17.28 -44.35 24.56
CA THR A 339 16.01 -43.79 24.08
C THR A 339 15.89 -42.28 24.49
N PRO A 340 15.20 -41.42 23.71
CA PRO A 340 14.99 -40.04 24.04
C PRO A 340 14.38 -39.82 25.43
N GLN A 341 13.47 -40.71 25.86
CA GLN A 341 12.86 -40.68 27.22
C GLN A 341 13.89 -40.91 28.32
N HIS A 342 14.82 -41.82 28.10
CA HIS A 342 15.88 -42.12 29.09
C HIS A 342 16.89 -40.97 29.15
N LEU A 343 17.19 -40.36 28.05
CA LEU A 343 18.04 -39.15 27.98
C LEU A 343 17.40 -37.96 28.71
N MET A 344 16.13 -37.72 28.50
CA MET A 344 15.36 -36.64 29.16
C MET A 344 15.25 -36.91 30.69
N ALA A 345 15.02 -38.15 31.11
CA ALA A 345 14.99 -38.53 32.54
C ALA A 345 16.35 -38.32 33.21
N THR A 346 17.44 -38.61 32.49
CA THR A 346 18.81 -38.42 33.00
C THR A 346 19.16 -36.94 33.14
N ILE A 347 18.77 -36.09 32.15
CA ILE A 347 18.97 -34.65 32.19
C ILE A 347 18.13 -34.00 33.29
N SER A 348 16.85 -34.37 33.41
CA SER A 348 15.92 -33.83 34.42
C SER A 348 16.27 -34.27 35.84
N GLY A 349 16.96 -35.40 36.03
CA GLY A 349 17.41 -35.90 37.33
C GLY A 349 18.72 -35.29 37.84
N ASN A 350 19.36 -34.40 37.06
CA ASN A 350 20.65 -33.82 37.39
C ASN A 350 20.60 -32.29 37.54
N ASP A 351 19.91 -31.83 38.60
CA ASP A 351 19.68 -30.40 38.90
C ASP A 351 20.97 -29.54 38.89
N LYS A 352 22.11 -30.09 39.27
CA LYS A 352 23.40 -29.37 39.29
C LYS A 352 23.93 -29.09 37.90
N GLU A 353 23.80 -30.03 36.97
CA GLU A 353 24.27 -29.85 35.60
C GLU A 353 23.29 -28.96 34.80
N LEU A 354 21.99 -29.11 35.06
CA LEU A 354 20.98 -28.22 34.48
C LEU A 354 21.20 -26.77 34.92
N SER A 355 21.51 -26.53 36.21
CA SER A 355 21.86 -25.21 36.73
C SER A 355 23.09 -24.61 36.06
N LYS A 356 24.12 -25.42 35.75
CA LYS A 356 25.32 -24.96 35.04
C LYS A 356 25.00 -24.56 33.61
N ILE A 357 24.13 -25.34 32.93
CA ILE A 357 23.70 -25.02 31.54
C ILE A 357 22.92 -23.72 31.49
N LEU A 358 22.02 -23.49 32.50
CA LEU A 358 21.27 -22.25 32.63
C LEU A 358 22.19 -21.04 32.88
N VAL A 359 23.17 -21.17 33.77
CA VAL A 359 24.16 -20.12 34.01
C VAL A 359 25.01 -19.83 32.77
N MET A 360 25.36 -20.86 31.97
CA MET A 360 26.05 -20.67 30.71
C MET A 360 25.15 -19.96 29.68
N ALA A 361 23.87 -20.28 29.61
CA ALA A 361 22.91 -19.62 28.73
C ALA A 361 22.77 -18.13 29.10
N GLU A 362 22.59 -17.79 30.39
CA GLU A 362 22.56 -16.39 30.85
C GLU A 362 23.89 -15.65 30.62
N ALA A 363 25.02 -16.34 30.67
CA ALA A 363 26.33 -15.73 30.35
C ALA A 363 26.49 -15.46 28.85
N LEU A 364 25.91 -16.31 28.00
CA LEU A 364 25.88 -16.10 26.53
C LEU A 364 24.93 -14.97 26.15
N GLU A 365 23.78 -14.84 26.81
CA GLU A 365 22.88 -13.70 26.62
C GLU A 365 23.57 -12.37 26.97
N LYS A 366 24.26 -12.31 28.11
CA LYS A 366 25.04 -11.13 28.50
C LYS A 366 26.23 -10.86 27.59
N TRP A 367 26.79 -11.88 26.98
CA TRP A 367 27.87 -11.71 26.02
C TRP A 367 27.37 -11.12 24.69
N ASP A 368 26.19 -11.56 24.21
CA ASP A 368 25.52 -11.00 23.03
C ASP A 368 25.07 -9.55 23.27
N GLU A 369 24.56 -9.20 24.45
CA GLU A 369 24.24 -7.81 24.81
C GLU A 369 25.47 -6.88 24.81
N VAL A 370 26.66 -7.37 25.15
CA VAL A 370 27.88 -6.57 25.24
C VAL A 370 28.65 -6.51 23.91
N TYR A 371 28.60 -7.54 23.10
CA TYR A 371 29.46 -7.71 21.90
C TYR A 371 28.71 -7.94 20.60
N GLY A 372 27.39 -8.13 20.62
CA GLY A 372 26.57 -8.37 19.44
C GLY A 372 26.38 -7.18 18.51
N HIS A 373 26.81 -5.98 18.91
CA HIS A 373 26.72 -4.75 18.12
C HIS A 373 27.97 -4.44 17.28
N THR A 374 28.91 -5.36 17.12
CA THR A 374 30.19 -5.13 16.39
C THR A 374 30.42 -6.09 15.23
N ALA A 375 29.34 -6.55 14.54
CA ALA A 375 29.52 -7.31 13.30
C ALA A 375 28.71 -6.70 12.15
#